data_750aace1cdb5e1bdd9f17d38749c6c3a
#
_entry.id   750aace1cdb5e1bdd9f17d38749c6c3a
#
_cell.length_a   1.000
_cell.length_b   1.000
_cell.length_c   1.000
_cell.angle_alpha   90.00
_cell.angle_beta   90.00
_cell.angle_gamma   90.00
#
_symmetry.space_group_name_H-M   'P 1'
#
loop_
_entity.id
_entity.type
_entity.pdbx_description
1 polymer ?
#
loop_
_entity_poly.entity_id
_entity_poly.type
_entity_poly.pdbx_seq_one_letter_code
_entity_poly.pdbx_strand_id
1 'polypeptide(L)'
;MRQLLTSLISYGKITTTEAQAKALKRQVERLISRSKDLGLVTRRKILALFPQKTVSRKFLDQIVPQFTSRVGGYVRVVKLPHRRGDHAPLARVEFVEEIKPPTSLPEKKSSAKERISAKAKNRVAPKAKSVEKVAKRGTKRAKTTKTK
;
A
#
# COMPACT_ATOMS: atom_id res chain seq x y z
N MET A 1 10.08 -3.59 20.29
CA MET A 1 8.64 -3.80 20.08
C MET A 1 8.15 -3.51 18.65
N ARG A 2 8.53 -2.40 17.97
CA ARG A 2 8.10 -2.13 16.58
C ARG A 2 8.47 -3.27 15.61
N GLN A 3 9.67 -3.82 15.72
CA GLN A 3 10.11 -4.95 14.87
C GLN A 3 9.24 -6.19 15.05
N LEU A 4 8.89 -6.56 16.30
CA LEU A 4 8.02 -7.69 16.57
C LEU A 4 6.60 -7.49 16.00
N LEU A 5 6.07 -6.25 16.09
CA LEU A 5 4.80 -5.88 15.45
C LEU A 5 4.88 -6.02 13.93
N THR A 6 5.94 -5.51 13.32
CA THR A 6 6.18 -5.60 11.87
C THR A 6 6.26 -7.05 11.42
N SER A 7 7.01 -7.89 12.15
CA SER A 7 7.14 -9.33 11.87
C SER A 7 5.80 -10.05 12.02
N LEU A 8 5.03 -9.77 13.08
CA LEU A 8 3.72 -10.36 13.27
C LEU A 8 2.75 -10.04 12.12
N ILE A 9 2.71 -8.79 11.67
CA ILE A 9 1.88 -8.37 10.53
C ILE A 9 2.35 -9.05 9.23
N SER A 10 3.66 -9.15 9.03
CA SER A 10 4.23 -9.74 7.81
C SER A 10 3.97 -11.24 7.72
N TYR A 11 4.20 -11.96 8.79
CA TYR A 11 4.18 -13.43 8.82
C TYR A 11 2.90 -14.03 9.41
N GLY A 12 2.08 -13.24 10.11
CA GLY A 12 0.86 -13.72 10.77
C GLY A 12 1.11 -14.44 12.11
N LYS A 13 2.29 -15.00 12.32
CA LYS A 13 2.72 -15.70 13.54
C LYS A 13 4.19 -15.47 13.80
N ILE A 14 4.57 -15.32 15.08
CA ILE A 14 5.97 -15.18 15.51
C ILE A 14 6.21 -15.93 16.80
N THR A 15 7.45 -16.38 17.01
CA THR A 15 7.90 -16.99 18.27
C THR A 15 8.83 -16.02 18.99
N THR A 16 8.58 -15.78 20.26
CA THR A 16 9.37 -14.87 21.10
C THR A 16 9.32 -15.33 22.56
N THR A 17 9.96 -14.60 23.48
CA THR A 17 9.85 -14.91 24.91
C THR A 17 8.46 -14.61 25.45
N GLU A 18 8.03 -15.30 26.49
CA GLU A 18 6.68 -15.13 27.07
C GLU A 18 6.41 -13.69 27.51
N ALA A 19 7.40 -13.03 28.13
CA ALA A 19 7.28 -11.63 28.54
C ALA A 19 7.01 -10.69 27.34
N GLN A 20 7.78 -10.84 26.27
CA GLN A 20 7.60 -10.06 25.04
C GLN A 20 6.27 -10.38 24.36
N ALA A 21 5.85 -11.64 24.35
CA ALA A 21 4.57 -12.07 23.79
C ALA A 21 3.37 -11.39 24.49
N LYS A 22 3.39 -11.35 25.83
CA LYS A 22 2.35 -10.67 26.63
C LYS A 22 2.29 -9.17 26.33
N ALA A 23 3.45 -8.50 26.26
CA ALA A 23 3.52 -7.09 25.92
C ALA A 23 3.05 -6.80 24.48
N LEU A 24 3.45 -7.66 23.53
CA LEU A 24 3.06 -7.58 22.13
C LEU A 24 1.55 -7.74 21.96
N LYS A 25 0.94 -8.73 22.62
CA LYS A 25 -0.51 -8.95 22.61
C LYS A 25 -1.26 -7.67 22.98
N ARG A 26 -0.91 -7.03 24.09
CA ARG A 26 -1.54 -5.77 24.53
C ARG A 26 -1.43 -4.65 23.51
N GLN A 27 -0.28 -4.53 22.83
CA GLN A 27 -0.07 -3.49 21.82
C GLN A 27 -0.89 -3.76 20.56
N VAL A 28 -0.90 -5.00 20.06
CA VAL A 28 -1.67 -5.38 18.87
C VAL A 28 -3.16 -5.19 19.11
N GLU A 29 -3.69 -5.60 20.25
CA GLU A 29 -5.10 -5.42 20.59
C GLU A 29 -5.50 -3.95 20.61
N ARG A 30 -4.69 -3.08 21.23
CA ARG A 30 -4.94 -1.64 21.21
C ARG A 30 -4.86 -1.05 19.80
N LEU A 31 -3.94 -1.53 18.96
CA LEU A 31 -3.80 -1.05 17.59
C LEU A 31 -5.02 -1.44 16.75
N ILE A 32 -5.44 -2.70 16.79
CA ILE A 32 -6.60 -3.17 16.04
C ILE A 32 -7.87 -2.45 16.51
N SER A 33 -8.12 -2.38 17.82
CA SER A 33 -9.30 -1.70 18.35
C SER A 33 -9.39 -0.23 17.89
N ARG A 34 -8.27 0.50 17.94
CA ARG A 34 -8.21 1.90 17.46
C ARG A 34 -8.32 2.03 15.94
N SER A 35 -7.93 1.00 15.22
CA SER A 35 -7.89 1.02 13.74
C SER A 35 -9.24 0.71 13.12
N LYS A 36 -10.18 0.21 13.88
CA LYS A 36 -11.56 -0.01 13.40
C LYS A 36 -12.22 1.29 12.95
N ASP A 37 -11.99 2.36 13.70
CA ASP A 37 -12.40 3.70 13.32
C ASP A 37 -11.37 4.27 12.32
N LEU A 38 -11.47 3.93 11.05
CA LEU A 38 -10.52 4.28 9.97
C LEU A 38 -10.35 5.80 9.73
N GLY A 39 -10.43 6.61 10.77
CA GLY A 39 -10.24 8.05 10.72
C GLY A 39 -8.83 8.43 10.24
N LEU A 40 -8.70 9.59 9.62
CA LEU A 40 -7.42 10.12 9.11
C LEU A 40 -6.32 10.16 10.18
N VAL A 41 -6.69 10.49 11.42
CA VAL A 41 -5.75 10.58 12.56
C VAL A 41 -5.18 9.20 12.88
N THR A 42 -6.04 8.16 12.92
CA THR A 42 -5.62 6.78 13.19
C THR A 42 -4.72 6.26 12.08
N ARG A 43 -5.08 6.52 10.83
CA ARG A 43 -4.26 6.13 9.66
C ARG A 43 -2.87 6.78 9.70
N ARG A 44 -2.77 8.07 10.04
CA ARG A 44 -1.47 8.75 10.22
C ARG A 44 -0.63 8.12 11.33
N LYS A 45 -1.23 7.77 12.47
CA LYS A 45 -0.53 7.09 13.59
C LYS A 45 0.00 5.73 13.19
N ILE A 46 -0.76 4.94 12.40
CA ILE A 46 -0.33 3.63 11.90
C ILE A 46 0.85 3.78 10.92
N LEU A 47 0.77 4.74 10.00
CA LEU A 47 1.86 5.01 9.07
C LEU A 47 3.15 5.49 9.78
N ALA A 48 3.03 6.23 10.86
CA ALA A 48 4.17 6.64 11.69
C ALA A 48 4.75 5.47 12.52
N LEU A 49 3.92 4.51 12.90
CA LEU A 49 4.35 3.34 13.66
C LEU A 49 5.13 2.35 12.77
N PHE A 50 4.67 2.13 11.54
CA PHE A 50 5.29 1.22 10.57
C PHE A 50 5.95 2.01 9.43
N PRO A 51 7.29 2.12 9.42
CA PRO A 51 8.00 2.87 8.38
C PRO A 51 7.85 2.23 6.99
N GLN A 52 7.62 0.92 6.94
CA GLN A 52 7.41 0.18 5.70
C GLN A 52 5.95 0.32 5.24
N LYS A 53 5.75 0.98 4.10
CA LYS A 53 4.42 1.19 3.50
C LYS A 53 3.67 -0.12 3.18
N THR A 54 4.39 -1.18 2.83
CA THR A 54 3.83 -2.51 2.56
C THR A 54 3.17 -3.10 3.80
N VAL A 55 3.83 -3.01 4.97
CA VAL A 55 3.30 -3.50 6.24
C VAL A 55 2.10 -2.69 6.71
N SER A 56 2.18 -1.36 6.58
CA SER A 56 1.06 -0.47 6.93
C SER A 56 -0.18 -0.76 6.08
N ARG A 57 -0.01 -0.98 4.76
CA ARG A 57 -1.10 -1.37 3.85
C ARG A 57 -1.66 -2.73 4.22
N LYS A 58 -0.81 -3.74 4.41
CA LYS A 58 -1.25 -5.09 4.84
C LYS A 58 -2.08 -5.02 6.11
N PHE A 59 -1.67 -4.21 7.07
CA PHE A 59 -2.40 -4.03 8.33
C PHE A 59 -3.78 -3.40 8.10
N LEU A 60 -3.85 -2.28 7.36
CA LEU A 60 -5.10 -1.54 7.13
C LEU A 60 -6.07 -2.24 6.17
N ASP A 61 -5.54 -2.87 5.12
CA ASP A 61 -6.37 -3.39 4.03
C ASP A 61 -6.75 -4.87 4.24
N GLN A 62 -5.96 -5.63 5.02
CA GLN A 62 -6.18 -7.06 5.21
C GLN A 62 -6.55 -7.42 6.64
N ILE A 63 -5.79 -6.92 7.64
CA ILE A 63 -5.97 -7.34 9.03
C ILE A 63 -7.17 -6.63 9.66
N VAL A 64 -7.23 -5.33 9.62
CA VAL A 64 -8.30 -4.56 10.27
C VAL A 64 -9.70 -4.95 9.81
N PRO A 65 -9.98 -5.12 8.50
CA PRO A 65 -11.31 -5.51 8.02
C PRO A 65 -11.78 -6.88 8.54
N GLN A 66 -10.85 -7.85 8.68
CA GLN A 66 -11.21 -9.19 9.17
C GLN A 66 -11.71 -9.15 10.62
N PHE A 67 -11.18 -8.25 11.43
CA PHE A 67 -11.53 -8.13 12.83
C PHE A 67 -12.65 -7.11 13.14
N THR A 68 -13.32 -6.57 12.15
CA THR A 68 -14.35 -5.54 12.34
C THR A 68 -15.50 -6.02 13.23
N SER A 69 -15.98 -7.24 13.03
CA SER A 69 -17.08 -7.85 13.81
C SER A 69 -16.67 -8.24 15.22
N ARG A 70 -15.38 -8.45 15.49
CA ARG A 70 -14.90 -8.97 16.76
C ARG A 70 -14.60 -7.84 17.75
N VAL A 71 -15.11 -7.91 18.98
CA VAL A 71 -14.93 -6.86 19.99
C VAL A 71 -13.53 -6.87 20.60
N GLY A 72 -12.87 -8.06 20.71
CA GLY A 72 -11.54 -8.20 21.29
C GLY A 72 -10.96 -9.59 21.10
N GLY A 73 -9.76 -9.84 21.67
CA GLY A 73 -9.11 -11.14 21.55
C GLY A 73 -8.68 -11.46 20.12
N TYR A 74 -8.03 -10.50 19.45
CA TYR A 74 -7.59 -10.64 18.05
C TYR A 74 -6.37 -11.55 17.91
N VAL A 75 -5.62 -11.70 19.01
CA VAL A 75 -4.34 -12.40 19.04
C VAL A 75 -4.32 -13.40 20.19
N ARG A 76 -3.88 -14.61 19.91
CA ARG A 76 -3.63 -15.64 20.93
C ARG A 76 -2.14 -15.83 21.17
N VAL A 77 -1.81 -16.21 22.39
CA VAL A 77 -0.45 -16.56 22.83
C VAL A 77 -0.44 -18.03 23.21
N VAL A 78 0.36 -18.82 22.51
CA VAL A 78 0.53 -20.25 22.75
C VAL A 78 1.89 -20.45 23.43
N LYS A 79 1.92 -21.06 24.62
CA LYS A 79 3.16 -21.39 25.32
C LYS A 79 3.88 -22.48 24.56
N LEU A 80 5.18 -22.34 24.42
CA LEU A 80 6.09 -23.30 23.81
C LEU A 80 7.05 -23.85 24.86
N PRO A 81 7.70 -24.99 24.58
CA PRO A 81 8.78 -25.49 25.41
C PRO A 81 9.89 -24.45 25.59
N HIS A 82 10.62 -24.55 26.67
CA HIS A 82 11.76 -23.70 26.99
C HIS A 82 12.87 -23.85 25.95
N ARG A 83 13.59 -22.77 25.71
CA ARG A 83 14.72 -22.74 24.77
C ARG A 83 15.90 -23.52 25.35
N ARG A 84 16.56 -24.34 24.51
CA ARG A 84 17.79 -25.02 24.90
C ARG A 84 18.89 -24.00 25.16
N GLY A 85 19.67 -24.21 26.20
CA GLY A 85 20.77 -23.38 26.64
C GLY A 85 20.39 -22.49 27.83
N ASP A 86 19.62 -21.47 27.64
CA ASP A 86 19.24 -20.49 28.69
C ASP A 86 17.92 -20.80 29.40
N HIS A 87 17.24 -21.88 29.01
CA HIS A 87 15.95 -22.31 29.58
C HIS A 87 14.85 -21.19 29.57
N ALA A 88 14.95 -20.24 28.67
CA ALA A 88 13.98 -19.14 28.55
C ALA A 88 12.60 -19.66 28.12
N PRO A 89 11.51 -19.20 28.77
CA PRO A 89 10.14 -19.56 28.37
C PRO A 89 9.79 -18.90 27.03
N LEU A 90 9.45 -19.72 26.05
CA LEU A 90 9.04 -19.28 24.73
C LEU A 90 7.52 -19.26 24.59
N ALA A 91 7.03 -18.37 23.75
CA ALA A 91 5.64 -18.30 23.37
C ALA A 91 5.50 -17.91 21.89
N ARG A 92 4.50 -18.48 21.24
CA ARG A 92 4.08 -18.11 19.89
C ARG A 92 2.91 -17.15 20.00
N VAL A 93 3.01 -16.05 19.27
CA VAL A 93 1.95 -15.08 19.10
C VAL A 93 1.40 -15.22 17.69
N GLU A 94 0.11 -15.39 17.55
CA GLU A 94 -0.54 -15.56 16.25
C GLU A 94 -1.92 -14.88 16.24
N PHE A 95 -2.38 -14.47 15.07
CA PHE A 95 -3.75 -13.98 14.90
C PHE A 95 -4.73 -15.13 15.05
N VAL A 96 -5.89 -14.87 15.65
CA VAL A 96 -6.96 -15.88 15.83
C VAL A 96 -7.58 -16.25 14.51
N GLU A 97 -7.70 -15.29 13.59
CA GLU A 97 -8.16 -15.50 12.24
C GLU A 97 -6.98 -15.58 11.29
N GLU A 98 -7.02 -16.52 10.36
CA GLU A 98 -6.01 -16.60 9.31
C GLU A 98 -6.10 -15.36 8.43
N ILE A 99 -4.98 -14.66 8.31
CA ILE A 99 -4.88 -13.50 7.42
C ILE A 99 -4.92 -14.02 5.99
N LYS A 100 -6.10 -13.99 5.38
CA LYS A 100 -6.24 -14.31 3.96
C LYS A 100 -5.45 -13.29 3.15
N PRO A 101 -4.57 -13.74 2.22
CA PRO A 101 -4.02 -12.81 1.24
C PRO A 101 -5.20 -12.14 0.51
N PRO A 102 -5.09 -10.88 0.09
CA PRO A 102 -6.15 -10.24 -0.65
C PRO A 102 -6.48 -11.13 -1.84
N THR A 103 -7.72 -11.60 -1.88
CA THR A 103 -8.23 -12.30 -3.04
C THR A 103 -8.17 -11.30 -4.18
N SER A 104 -7.26 -11.53 -5.12
CA SER A 104 -7.05 -10.78 -6.35
C SER A 104 -6.93 -9.25 -6.16
N LEU A 105 -5.68 -8.77 -6.17
CA LEU A 105 -5.42 -7.53 -6.89
C LEU A 105 -6.16 -7.66 -8.23
N PRO A 106 -6.97 -6.67 -8.65
CA PRO A 106 -7.38 -6.65 -10.03
C PRO A 106 -6.09 -6.69 -10.83
N GLU A 107 -5.85 -7.80 -11.51
CA GLU A 107 -4.82 -7.87 -12.52
C GLU A 107 -5.02 -6.62 -13.37
N LYS A 108 -4.08 -5.69 -13.27
CA LYS A 108 -3.93 -4.68 -14.32
C LYS A 108 -3.67 -5.51 -15.57
N LYS A 109 -4.77 -5.89 -16.21
CA LYS A 109 -4.74 -6.43 -17.55
C LYS A 109 -3.77 -5.56 -18.31
N SER A 110 -2.73 -6.17 -18.77
CA SER A 110 -1.69 -5.63 -19.67
C SER A 110 -2.34 -5.17 -21.00
N SER A 111 -3.17 -4.13 -20.93
CA SER A 111 -3.74 -3.48 -22.10
C SER A 111 -2.78 -2.44 -22.70
N ALA A 112 -1.52 -2.41 -22.20
CA ALA A 112 -0.49 -1.57 -22.79
C ALA A 112 0.22 -2.19 -23.99
N LYS A 113 0.05 -3.52 -24.24
CA LYS A 113 0.72 -4.18 -25.36
C LYS A 113 -0.10 -4.20 -26.66
N GLU A 114 -1.40 -3.98 -26.56
CA GLU A 114 -2.28 -3.96 -27.75
C GLU A 114 -2.44 -2.56 -28.37
N ARG A 115 -2.11 -1.49 -27.66
CA ARG A 115 -2.18 -0.12 -28.20
C ARG A 115 -0.97 0.29 -29.04
N ILE A 116 0.13 -0.46 -28.98
CA ILE A 116 1.34 -0.18 -29.77
C ILE A 116 1.30 -0.86 -31.14
N SER A 117 0.60 -1.99 -31.27
CA SER A 117 0.47 -2.70 -32.55
C SER A 117 -0.59 -2.11 -33.50
N ALA A 118 -1.58 -1.37 -32.98
CA ALA A 118 -2.59 -0.72 -33.80
C ALA A 118 -2.14 0.63 -34.38
N LYS A 119 -1.09 1.26 -33.80
CA LYS A 119 -0.59 2.56 -34.30
C LYS A 119 0.52 2.45 -35.33
N ALA A 120 1.02 1.22 -35.60
CA ALA A 120 2.06 0.98 -36.59
C ALA A 120 1.52 0.58 -37.98
N LYS A 121 0.23 0.30 -38.11
CA LYS A 121 -0.37 -0.11 -39.42
C LYS A 121 -1.04 1.01 -40.22
N ASN A 122 -1.02 2.24 -39.74
CA ASN A 122 -1.69 3.36 -40.45
C ASN A 122 -0.72 4.45 -40.90
N ARG A 123 0.54 4.10 -41.19
CA ARG A 123 1.52 5.01 -41.78
C ARG A 123 2.25 4.37 -42.94
N VAL A 124 1.53 4.01 -43.99
CA VAL A 124 2.11 3.86 -45.32
C VAL A 124 1.02 4.16 -46.34
N ALA A 125 1.04 5.31 -46.91
CA ALA A 125 0.87 5.53 -48.36
C ALA A 125 1.01 7.02 -48.66
N PRO A 126 1.89 7.36 -49.60
CA PRO A 126 2.12 8.72 -50.02
C PRO A 126 1.23 9.07 -51.25
N LYS A 127 0.75 10.29 -51.32
CA LYS A 127 0.47 10.81 -52.65
C LYS A 127 0.65 12.34 -52.69
N ALA A 128 1.57 12.65 -53.54
CA ALA A 128 1.98 13.96 -53.99
C ALA A 128 0.88 14.74 -54.74
N LYS A 129 1.21 16.01 -54.96
CA LYS A 129 0.59 17.01 -55.82
C LYS A 129 -0.38 17.92 -55.07
N SER A 130 -0.23 19.19 -55.08
CA SER A 130 0.27 20.21 -56.06
C SER A 130 0.40 21.54 -55.30
N VAL A 131 1.51 22.14 -55.35
CA VAL A 131 1.93 23.36 -56.04
C VAL A 131 0.82 24.40 -56.21
N GLU A 132 1.21 25.62 -55.76
CA GLU A 132 0.86 26.92 -56.38
C GLU A 132 -0.29 27.71 -55.72
N LYS A 133 0.06 28.77 -55.18
CA LYS A 133 -0.26 30.18 -55.45
C LYS A 133 -0.15 31.03 -54.19
N VAL A 134 0.87 31.80 -54.18
CA VAL A 134 0.96 33.24 -54.46
C VAL A 134 0.52 34.15 -53.32
N ALA A 135 1.52 34.68 -52.69
CA ALA A 135 1.87 36.11 -52.58
C ALA A 135 0.80 37.13 -52.13
N LYS A 136 1.31 37.96 -51.29
CA LYS A 136 1.05 39.41 -51.20
C LYS A 136 0.07 39.92 -50.16
N ARG A 137 0.63 40.83 -49.53
CA ARG A 137 0.11 42.00 -48.80
C ARG A 137 -0.08 41.79 -47.32
N GLY A 138 0.50 42.58 -46.49
CA GLY A 138 1.06 43.91 -46.63
C GLY A 138 1.25 44.49 -45.25
N THR A 139 2.39 45.04 -45.11
CA THR A 139 2.80 46.04 -44.15
C THR A 139 1.69 47.04 -43.75
N LYS A 140 1.64 47.35 -42.47
CA LYS A 140 1.47 48.72 -41.92
C LYS A 140 1.36 48.57 -40.40
N ARG A 141 2.40 49.01 -39.69
CA ARG A 141 2.63 50.38 -39.22
C ARG A 141 1.62 50.71 -38.12
N ALA A 142 1.97 50.99 -36.95
CA ALA A 142 2.73 51.98 -36.32
C ALA A 142 2.16 52.17 -34.91
N LYS A 143 3.04 52.28 -33.90
CA LYS A 143 3.24 53.49 -33.10
C LYS A 143 1.97 54.06 -32.45
N THR A 144 1.93 54.15 -31.16
CA THR A 144 2.28 55.33 -30.37
C THR A 144 1.83 55.13 -28.91
N THR A 145 2.69 55.35 -28.03
CA THR A 145 2.87 56.34 -26.95
C THR A 145 1.99 56.11 -25.74
N LYS A 146 2.60 55.86 -24.59
CA LYS A 146 3.19 56.81 -23.64
C LYS A 146 2.13 57.50 -22.76
N THR A 147 2.38 57.44 -21.46
CA THR A 147 2.04 58.39 -20.40
C THR A 147 0.66 58.21 -19.77
N LYS A 148 0.53 57.86 -18.54
CA LYS A 148 0.84 58.66 -17.33
C LYS A 148 0.79 57.75 -16.11
#